data_986fc7a5b43ecc770744b115cad7b0ac
#
_entry.id   986fc7a5b43ecc770744b115cad7b0ac
#
_cell.length_a   1.000
_cell.length_b   1.000
_cell.length_c   1.000
_cell.angle_alpha   90.00
_cell.angle_beta   90.00
_cell.angle_gamma   90.00
#
_symmetry.space_group_name_H-M   'P 1'
#
loop_
_entity.id
_entity.type
_entity.pdbx_description
1 polymer ?
#
loop_
_entity_poly.entity_id
_entity_poly.type
_entity_poly.pdbx_seq_one_letter_code
_entity_poly.pdbx_strand_id
1 'polypeptide(L)'
;MLRSCTAGLRSLWALRGRPEGAPRLSTDLQPARRLFSTEKVIHKDWALPNPSWSKDFKLLFDQFMKKCEDGSWERLPSYKHRSTQESEDSKTNFFDPKLVEEERLSQVQLFTRSFEDGLGFEYVIFKNNDEKRTVCLFQGGPYLQGIPGLLHGGAMATMIDIALGSCTGEAIMTANLNINFKRPVPLCSVVVINSQLDKLEGRKLFLSCNVRSVDEKTLYSEATGLFIKLNPEKRST
;
A
#
# COMPACT_ATOMS: atom_id res chain seq x y z
N MET A 1 -33.33 -21.93 36.40
CA MET A 1 -33.15 -23.37 36.16
C MET A 1 -32.67 -23.54 34.71
N LEU A 2 -31.38 -23.63 34.51
CA LEU A 2 -30.79 -23.85 33.21
C LEU A 2 -30.25 -25.30 33.20
N ARG A 3 -30.81 -26.15 32.35
CA ARG A 3 -30.34 -27.52 32.15
C ARG A 3 -29.37 -27.55 30.99
N SER A 4 -28.17 -28.00 31.31
CA SER A 4 -27.10 -28.40 30.40
C SER A 4 -27.50 -29.60 29.54
N CYS A 5 -27.25 -29.55 28.23
CA CYS A 5 -27.23 -30.71 27.33
C CYS A 5 -25.88 -30.82 26.71
N THR A 6 -25.02 -31.63 27.31
CA THR A 6 -23.83 -32.18 26.69
C THR A 6 -24.16 -33.51 26.01
N ALA A 7 -24.13 -33.59 24.68
CA ALA A 7 -24.19 -34.86 23.95
C ALA A 7 -22.87 -35.03 23.22
N GLY A 8 -22.15 -36.08 23.62
CA GLY A 8 -20.87 -36.49 23.06
C GLY A 8 -21.01 -37.09 21.67
N LEU A 9 -20.13 -36.71 20.77
CA LEU A 9 -19.87 -37.39 19.51
C LEU A 9 -18.65 -38.34 19.70
N ARG A 10 -18.94 -39.63 19.82
CA ARG A 10 -17.93 -40.67 19.78
C ARG A 10 -17.51 -40.96 18.34
N SER A 11 -16.22 -41.06 18.17
CA SER A 11 -15.47 -41.51 17.01
C SER A 11 -15.99 -42.81 16.38
N LEU A 12 -16.16 -42.82 15.06
CA LEU A 12 -16.19 -44.00 14.21
C LEU A 12 -15.04 -43.93 13.21
N TRP A 13 -13.89 -44.39 13.61
CA TRP A 13 -12.83 -44.86 12.72
C TRP A 13 -12.73 -46.37 12.81
N ALA A 14 -13.21 -47.05 11.79
CA ALA A 14 -12.97 -48.47 11.59
C ALA A 14 -12.78 -48.76 10.10
N LEU A 15 -11.57 -49.11 9.74
CA LEU A 15 -11.17 -50.11 8.75
C LEU A 15 -11.77 -50.03 7.34
N ARG A 16 -10.99 -49.47 6.41
CA ARG A 16 -10.99 -49.95 5.03
C ARG A 16 -9.56 -50.22 4.56
N GLY A 17 -9.35 -51.47 4.10
CA GLY A 17 -8.09 -52.01 3.67
C GLY A 17 -7.50 -51.28 2.45
N ARG A 18 -6.19 -51.29 2.39
CA ARG A 18 -5.40 -50.88 1.23
C ARG A 18 -5.61 -51.86 0.07
N PRO A 19 -5.85 -51.37 -1.15
CA PRO A 19 -5.60 -52.18 -2.34
C PRO A 19 -4.10 -52.19 -2.64
N GLU A 20 -3.52 -53.33 -2.76
CA GLU A 20 -2.18 -53.57 -3.33
C GLU A 20 -2.23 -53.28 -4.83
N GLY A 21 -1.21 -52.58 -5.35
CA GLY A 21 -0.95 -52.47 -6.78
C GLY A 21 -1.09 -51.10 -7.39
N ALA A 22 -0.37 -50.08 -6.89
CA ALA A 22 -0.14 -48.86 -7.65
C ALA A 22 1.33 -48.81 -8.12
N PRO A 23 1.61 -48.54 -9.42
CA PRO A 23 2.97 -48.44 -9.92
C PRO A 23 3.68 -47.22 -9.28
N ARG A 24 4.93 -47.41 -8.85
CA ARG A 24 5.81 -46.36 -8.35
C ARG A 24 6.10 -45.42 -9.53
N LEU A 25 5.55 -44.23 -9.51
CA LEU A 25 6.04 -43.11 -10.31
C LEU A 25 7.42 -42.69 -9.77
N SER A 26 8.44 -42.82 -10.61
CA SER A 26 9.78 -42.30 -10.35
C SER A 26 9.70 -40.78 -10.23
N THR A 27 10.01 -40.27 -9.05
CA THR A 27 10.16 -38.84 -8.80
C THR A 27 11.55 -38.36 -9.19
N ASP A 28 11.89 -38.44 -10.47
CA ASP A 28 12.97 -37.62 -11.03
C ASP A 28 12.43 -36.30 -11.52
N LEU A 29 11.98 -35.47 -10.57
CA LEU A 29 11.79 -34.03 -10.82
C LEU A 29 13.16 -33.37 -10.74
N GLN A 30 13.88 -33.36 -11.85
CA GLN A 30 14.98 -32.42 -12.02
C GLN A 30 14.41 -31.00 -11.80
N PRO A 31 15.02 -30.15 -10.95
CA PRO A 31 14.61 -28.77 -10.84
C PRO A 31 14.83 -28.10 -12.19
N ALA A 32 13.75 -27.65 -12.81
CA ALA A 32 13.81 -26.85 -14.01
C ALA A 32 14.71 -25.64 -13.71
N ARG A 33 15.95 -25.67 -14.24
CA ARG A 33 16.83 -24.50 -14.28
C ARG A 33 16.10 -23.46 -15.13
N ARG A 34 15.44 -22.49 -14.50
CA ARG A 34 14.99 -21.28 -15.19
C ARG A 34 16.25 -20.59 -15.68
N LEU A 35 16.40 -20.53 -16.99
CA LEU A 35 17.35 -19.67 -17.67
C LEU A 35 16.98 -18.22 -17.26
N PHE A 36 17.85 -17.59 -16.48
CA PHE A 36 17.70 -16.18 -16.13
C PHE A 36 17.88 -15.36 -17.42
N SER A 37 16.78 -14.80 -17.89
CA SER A 37 16.83 -13.79 -18.95
C SER A 37 17.36 -12.52 -18.32
N THR A 38 18.38 -11.94 -18.93
CA THR A 38 18.95 -10.62 -18.57
C THR A 38 18.07 -9.48 -19.09
N GLU A 39 16.79 -9.71 -19.33
CA GLU A 39 15.86 -8.67 -19.69
C GLU A 39 15.68 -7.72 -18.51
N LYS A 40 15.96 -6.43 -18.73
CA LYS A 40 15.66 -5.38 -17.76
C LYS A 40 14.17 -5.47 -17.40
N VAL A 41 13.87 -5.76 -16.14
CA VAL A 41 12.50 -5.73 -15.64
C VAL A 41 11.97 -4.30 -15.78
N ILE A 42 11.08 -4.09 -16.75
CA ILE A 42 10.41 -2.80 -16.93
C ILE A 42 9.30 -2.75 -15.89
N HIS A 43 9.52 -1.99 -14.82
CA HIS A 43 8.47 -1.77 -13.81
C HIS A 43 7.36 -0.89 -14.38
N LYS A 44 6.12 -1.40 -14.41
CA LYS A 44 4.94 -0.59 -14.76
C LYS A 44 4.74 0.50 -13.70
N ASP A 45 4.66 1.76 -14.14
CA ASP A 45 4.31 2.86 -13.26
C ASP A 45 2.79 3.04 -13.20
N TRP A 46 2.18 2.54 -12.12
CA TRP A 46 0.74 2.61 -11.85
C TRP A 46 0.28 4.00 -11.39
N ALA A 47 1.18 4.96 -11.19
CA ALA A 47 0.88 6.33 -10.83
C ALA A 47 0.82 7.26 -12.06
N LEU A 48 0.60 6.69 -13.23
CA LEU A 48 0.37 7.39 -14.49
C LEU A 48 -1.09 7.26 -14.94
N PRO A 49 -1.62 8.25 -15.68
CA PRO A 49 -2.98 8.21 -16.18
C PRO A 49 -3.28 6.95 -16.99
N ASN A 50 -4.40 6.33 -16.67
CA ASN A 50 -4.94 5.19 -17.41
C ASN A 50 -6.40 5.46 -17.82
N PRO A 51 -7.04 4.60 -18.66
CA PRO A 51 -8.40 4.80 -19.10
C PRO A 51 -9.45 4.86 -17.99
N SER A 52 -9.21 4.20 -16.85
CA SER A 52 -10.14 4.14 -15.71
C SER A 52 -10.21 5.42 -14.89
N TRP A 53 -9.21 6.32 -15.02
CA TRP A 53 -9.21 7.57 -14.30
C TRP A 53 -10.32 8.50 -14.79
N SER A 54 -11.09 9.05 -13.86
CA SER A 54 -12.12 10.06 -14.16
C SER A 54 -11.52 11.32 -14.77
N LYS A 55 -12.37 12.14 -15.38
CA LYS A 55 -11.94 13.44 -15.95
C LYS A 55 -11.34 14.34 -14.88
N ASP A 56 -11.96 14.40 -13.71
CA ASP A 56 -11.48 15.21 -12.59
C ASP A 56 -10.11 14.75 -12.10
N PHE A 57 -9.88 13.44 -12.07
CA PHE A 57 -8.59 12.89 -11.68
C PHE A 57 -7.50 13.29 -12.67
N LYS A 58 -7.73 13.16 -13.96
CA LYS A 58 -6.77 13.54 -15.00
C LYS A 58 -6.49 15.05 -14.96
N LEU A 59 -7.52 15.88 -14.78
CA LEU A 59 -7.37 17.32 -14.67
C LEU A 59 -6.49 17.72 -13.49
N LEU A 60 -6.75 17.14 -12.31
CA LEU A 60 -5.92 17.40 -11.13
C LEU A 60 -4.49 16.88 -11.31
N PHE A 61 -4.31 15.71 -11.90
CA PHE A 61 -2.99 15.17 -12.22
C PHE A 61 -2.20 16.16 -13.08
N ASP A 62 -2.78 16.68 -14.16
CA ASP A 62 -2.14 17.64 -15.05
C ASP A 62 -1.80 18.95 -14.34
N GLN A 63 -2.67 19.42 -13.44
CA GLN A 63 -2.41 20.60 -12.62
C GLN A 63 -1.21 20.42 -11.69
N PHE A 64 -1.09 19.25 -11.04
CA PHE A 64 0.06 18.95 -10.18
C PHE A 64 1.33 18.67 -10.97
N MET A 65 1.24 18.07 -12.16
CA MET A 65 2.41 17.92 -13.05
C MET A 65 2.99 19.28 -13.45
N LYS A 66 2.16 20.31 -13.69
CA LYS A 66 2.64 21.68 -13.93
C LYS A 66 3.36 22.26 -12.72
N LYS A 67 2.94 21.94 -11.49
CA LYS A 67 3.67 22.36 -10.27
C LYS A 67 5.01 21.64 -10.12
N CYS A 68 5.20 20.51 -10.80
CA CYS A 68 6.50 19.83 -10.80
C CYS A 68 7.52 20.47 -11.76
N GLU A 69 7.09 21.36 -12.67
CA GLU A 69 7.97 21.96 -13.69
C GLU A 69 9.02 22.91 -13.08
N ASP A 70 8.69 23.57 -11.96
CA ASP A 70 9.62 24.46 -11.23
C ASP A 70 10.51 23.71 -10.21
N GLY A 71 10.30 22.40 -10.07
CA GLY A 71 11.06 21.55 -9.15
C GLY A 71 10.61 21.62 -7.69
N SER A 72 9.61 22.43 -7.32
CA SER A 72 9.10 22.52 -5.94
C SER A 72 8.31 21.28 -5.53
N TRP A 73 7.69 20.60 -6.49
CA TRP A 73 6.96 19.35 -6.29
C TRP A 73 7.56 18.22 -7.13
N GLU A 74 7.51 17.01 -6.63
CA GLU A 74 7.92 15.78 -7.30
C GLU A 74 6.75 14.78 -7.31
N ARG A 75 6.46 14.19 -8.49
CA ARG A 75 5.57 13.03 -8.57
C ARG A 75 6.31 11.78 -8.15
N LEU A 76 5.77 11.03 -7.19
CA LEU A 76 6.34 9.75 -6.78
C LEU A 76 5.90 8.63 -7.72
N PRO A 77 6.83 7.94 -8.41
CA PRO A 77 6.50 6.74 -9.19
C PRO A 77 5.99 5.61 -8.30
N SER A 78 5.09 4.77 -8.82
CA SER A 78 4.46 3.69 -8.04
C SER A 78 5.41 2.57 -7.62
N TYR A 79 6.54 2.43 -8.30
CA TYR A 79 7.55 1.39 -8.05
C TYR A 79 8.64 1.85 -7.06
N LYS A 80 8.73 3.13 -6.75
CA LYS A 80 9.64 3.62 -5.71
C LYS A 80 9.07 3.25 -4.33
N HIS A 81 9.65 2.24 -3.72
CA HIS A 81 9.37 1.89 -2.34
C HIS A 81 9.90 2.99 -1.40
N ARG A 82 9.21 3.24 -0.29
CA ARG A 82 9.66 4.17 0.77
C ARG A 82 11.08 3.87 1.28
N SER A 83 11.51 2.60 1.21
CA SER A 83 12.83 2.15 1.67
C SER A 83 13.95 2.28 0.64
N THR A 84 13.64 2.51 -0.64
CA THR A 84 14.65 2.60 -1.72
C THR A 84 15.07 4.03 -2.05
N GLN A 85 14.40 5.04 -1.48
CA GLN A 85 14.67 6.44 -1.78
C GLN A 85 15.95 7.01 -1.13
N GLU A 86 16.57 6.30 -0.18
CA GLU A 86 17.66 6.87 0.63
C GLU A 86 19.03 6.20 0.51
N SER A 87 19.24 5.25 -0.36
CA SER A 87 20.51 4.53 -0.30
C SER A 87 21.25 4.33 -1.61
N GLU A 88 21.52 5.40 -2.33
CA GLU A 88 22.76 5.37 -3.13
C GLU A 88 24.01 5.42 -2.23
N ASP A 89 23.90 5.96 -1.00
CA ASP A 89 25.00 6.06 -0.02
C ASP A 89 24.91 5.13 1.20
N SER A 90 23.81 4.43 1.41
CA SER A 90 23.62 3.62 2.63
C SER A 90 23.21 2.17 2.26
N LYS A 91 24.22 1.30 2.22
CA LYS A 91 24.11 -0.16 2.01
C LYS A 91 23.40 -0.90 3.16
N THR A 92 22.31 -0.38 3.71
CA THR A 92 21.58 -1.02 4.80
C THR A 92 20.26 -1.60 4.30
N ASN A 93 20.31 -2.86 3.87
CA ASN A 93 19.11 -3.63 3.58
C ASN A 93 18.36 -3.93 4.89
N PHE A 94 17.16 -3.38 5.06
CA PHE A 94 16.25 -3.65 6.19
C PHE A 94 15.70 -5.08 6.20
N PHE A 95 15.85 -5.81 5.09
CA PHE A 95 15.37 -7.17 4.92
C PHE A 95 16.52 -8.16 5.06
N ASP A 96 16.22 -9.36 5.59
CA ASP A 96 17.17 -10.45 5.65
C ASP A 96 17.86 -10.62 4.28
N PRO A 97 19.21 -10.56 4.19
CA PRO A 97 19.94 -10.74 2.94
C PRO A 97 19.59 -12.04 2.20
N LYS A 98 19.07 -13.05 2.90
CA LYS A 98 18.54 -14.30 2.32
C LYS A 98 17.17 -14.13 1.66
N LEU A 99 16.43 -13.06 1.97
CA LEU A 99 15.14 -12.72 1.35
C LEU A 99 15.28 -11.67 0.24
N VAL A 100 16.42 -11.00 0.17
CA VAL A 100 16.74 -9.96 -0.81
C VAL A 100 17.60 -10.56 -1.93
N GLU A 101 17.11 -11.55 -2.61
CA GLU A 101 17.42 -11.68 -4.02
C GLU A 101 16.67 -10.53 -4.70
N GLU A 102 17.41 -9.56 -5.26
CA GLU A 102 16.86 -8.35 -5.92
C GLU A 102 15.74 -8.68 -6.92
N GLU A 103 15.79 -9.83 -7.55
CA GLU A 103 14.77 -10.33 -8.46
C GLU A 103 13.41 -10.64 -7.78
N ARG A 104 13.39 -11.05 -6.51
CA ARG A 104 12.14 -11.35 -5.81
C ARG A 104 11.40 -10.09 -5.40
N LEU A 105 12.13 -9.05 -4.97
CA LEU A 105 11.50 -7.77 -4.59
C LEU A 105 10.92 -7.03 -5.79
N SER A 106 11.51 -7.19 -6.98
CA SER A 106 10.98 -6.60 -8.22
C SER A 106 9.65 -7.21 -8.65
N GLN A 107 9.30 -8.41 -8.16
CA GLN A 107 8.04 -9.11 -8.45
C GLN A 107 6.98 -8.92 -7.36
N VAL A 108 7.32 -8.32 -6.22
CA VAL A 108 6.36 -8.08 -5.14
C VAL A 108 5.54 -6.84 -5.44
N GLN A 109 4.32 -7.07 -5.86
CA GLN A 109 3.36 -6.00 -6.06
C GLN A 109 2.80 -5.53 -4.71
N LEU A 110 2.76 -4.21 -4.48
CA LEU A 110 2.09 -3.63 -3.31
C LEU A 110 0.62 -4.04 -3.31
N PHE A 111 0.06 -4.36 -2.13
CA PHE A 111 -1.33 -4.80 -2.06
C PHE A 111 -2.30 -3.76 -2.64
N THR A 112 -1.99 -2.45 -2.53
CA THR A 112 -2.78 -1.38 -3.13
C THR A 112 -2.61 -1.25 -4.65
N ARG A 113 -1.69 -2.01 -5.25
CA ARG A 113 -1.44 -2.06 -6.70
C ARG A 113 -1.71 -3.44 -7.29
N SER A 114 -2.36 -4.35 -6.53
CA SER A 114 -2.69 -5.72 -6.95
C SER A 114 -4.07 -5.85 -7.62
N PHE A 115 -4.78 -4.76 -7.81
CA PHE A 115 -6.05 -4.74 -8.51
C PHE A 115 -5.83 -4.38 -10.00
N GLU A 116 -6.74 -4.83 -10.84
CA GLU A 116 -6.81 -4.36 -12.22
C GLU A 116 -7.15 -2.86 -12.27
N ASP A 117 -6.75 -2.20 -13.37
CA ASP A 117 -6.96 -0.76 -13.56
C ASP A 117 -8.44 -0.37 -13.34
N GLY A 118 -8.67 0.56 -12.43
CA GLY A 118 -9.99 1.09 -12.08
C GLY A 118 -10.80 0.28 -11.07
N LEU A 119 -10.40 -0.95 -10.73
CA LEU A 119 -11.18 -1.78 -9.80
C LEU A 119 -10.84 -1.56 -8.33
N GLY A 120 -9.61 -1.13 -8.04
CA GLY A 120 -9.11 -0.95 -6.68
C GLY A 120 -8.65 0.48 -6.38
N PHE A 121 -7.40 0.60 -5.93
CA PHE A 121 -6.81 1.87 -5.53
C PHE A 121 -6.14 2.55 -6.74
N GLU A 122 -6.79 3.55 -7.31
CA GLU A 122 -6.18 4.46 -8.28
C GLU A 122 -5.65 5.68 -7.54
N TYR A 123 -4.33 5.87 -7.50
CA TYR A 123 -3.76 7.02 -6.80
C TYR A 123 -2.41 7.45 -7.34
N VAL A 124 -2.11 8.73 -7.11
CA VAL A 124 -0.79 9.33 -7.37
C VAL A 124 -0.43 10.24 -6.22
N ILE A 125 0.84 10.27 -5.87
CA ILE A 125 1.36 11.10 -4.78
C ILE A 125 2.33 12.12 -5.37
N PHE A 126 2.12 13.37 -4.98
CA PHE A 126 3.01 14.49 -5.24
C PHE A 126 3.62 14.93 -3.91
N LYS A 127 4.91 15.16 -3.89
CA LYS A 127 5.67 15.51 -2.70
C LYS A 127 6.37 16.86 -2.88
N ASN A 128 6.28 17.70 -1.85
CA ASN A 128 7.10 18.88 -1.69
C ASN A 128 8.11 18.62 -0.56
N ASN A 129 9.39 18.50 -0.93
CA ASN A 129 10.43 18.16 0.03
C ASN A 129 10.75 19.31 0.99
N ASP A 130 10.65 20.55 0.55
CA ASP A 130 10.97 21.73 1.34
C ASP A 130 9.92 21.98 2.42
N GLU A 131 8.65 21.85 2.05
CA GLU A 131 7.52 22.02 2.97
C GLU A 131 7.22 20.76 3.80
N LYS A 132 7.86 19.62 3.52
CA LYS A 132 7.55 18.30 4.12
C LYS A 132 6.06 17.97 4.02
N ARG A 133 5.51 18.18 2.84
CA ARG A 133 4.09 17.97 2.49
C ARG A 133 3.95 16.97 1.36
N THR A 134 2.82 16.26 1.37
CA THR A 134 2.37 15.47 0.22
C THR A 134 0.92 15.78 -0.11
N VAL A 135 0.60 15.62 -1.39
CA VAL A 135 -0.77 15.59 -1.88
C VAL A 135 -0.95 14.24 -2.59
N CYS A 136 -1.90 13.45 -2.10
CA CYS A 136 -2.31 12.22 -2.74
C CYS A 136 -3.68 12.42 -3.40
N LEU A 137 -3.74 12.27 -4.71
CA LEU A 137 -4.98 12.15 -5.45
C LEU A 137 -5.41 10.69 -5.43
N PHE A 138 -6.64 10.41 -5.00
CA PHE A 138 -7.12 9.04 -4.84
C PHE A 138 -8.54 8.88 -5.39
N GLN A 139 -8.76 7.83 -6.19
CA GLN A 139 -10.06 7.37 -6.67
C GLN A 139 -10.20 5.89 -6.29
N GLY A 140 -11.19 5.59 -5.45
CA GLY A 140 -11.47 4.21 -5.02
C GLY A 140 -12.38 3.49 -6.01
N GLY A 141 -11.92 2.39 -6.60
CA GLY A 141 -12.70 1.57 -7.52
C GLY A 141 -13.76 0.69 -6.84
N PRO A 142 -14.56 -0.05 -7.65
CA PRO A 142 -15.71 -0.83 -7.16
C PRO A 142 -15.37 -1.86 -6.08
N TYR A 143 -14.18 -2.46 -6.10
CA TYR A 143 -13.77 -3.48 -5.12
C TYR A 143 -13.46 -2.90 -3.74
N LEU A 144 -13.41 -1.57 -3.63
CA LEU A 144 -13.23 -0.88 -2.34
C LEU A 144 -14.55 -0.41 -1.73
N GLN A 145 -15.67 -0.96 -2.20
CA GLN A 145 -16.99 -0.65 -1.66
C GLN A 145 -17.15 -1.23 -0.23
N GLY A 146 -17.63 -0.41 0.67
CA GLY A 146 -18.08 -0.84 2.00
C GLY A 146 -19.60 -1.00 2.02
N ILE A 147 -20.32 0.09 2.26
CA ILE A 147 -21.78 0.16 2.07
C ILE A 147 -22.06 0.44 0.58
N PRO A 148 -23.17 -0.04 0.00
CA PRO A 148 -23.48 0.19 -1.41
C PRO A 148 -23.32 1.67 -1.85
N GLY A 149 -22.50 1.90 -2.85
CA GLY A 149 -22.20 3.23 -3.39
C GLY A 149 -21.20 4.07 -2.58
N LEU A 150 -20.66 3.54 -1.47
CA LEU A 150 -19.73 4.27 -0.60
C LEU A 150 -18.40 3.53 -0.48
N LEU A 151 -17.32 4.31 -0.42
CA LEU A 151 -15.97 3.81 -0.19
C LEU A 151 -15.84 3.23 1.22
N HIS A 152 -15.17 2.08 1.34
CA HIS A 152 -14.91 1.42 2.61
C HIS A 152 -13.96 2.25 3.47
N GLY A 153 -14.29 2.43 4.77
CA GLY A 153 -13.47 3.20 5.71
C GLY A 153 -12.04 2.66 5.85
N GLY A 154 -11.84 1.35 5.82
CA GLY A 154 -10.52 0.72 5.83
C GLY A 154 -9.70 1.03 4.57
N ALA A 155 -10.34 1.13 3.39
CA ALA A 155 -9.66 1.55 2.16
C ALA A 155 -9.19 3.01 2.27
N MET A 156 -10.03 3.89 2.82
CA MET A 156 -9.64 5.28 3.09
C MET A 156 -8.50 5.35 4.12
N ALA A 157 -8.55 4.55 5.20
CA ALA A 157 -7.49 4.49 6.20
C ALA A 157 -6.15 4.06 5.61
N THR A 158 -6.16 3.09 4.69
CA THR A 158 -4.98 2.67 3.94
C THR A 158 -4.37 3.82 3.15
N MET A 159 -5.19 4.60 2.45
CA MET A 159 -4.70 5.72 1.66
C MET A 159 -4.18 6.88 2.53
N ILE A 160 -4.82 7.12 3.66
CA ILE A 160 -4.35 8.09 4.66
C ILE A 160 -2.97 7.68 5.19
N ASP A 161 -2.80 6.41 5.57
CA ASP A 161 -1.51 5.89 6.06
C ASP A 161 -0.39 6.04 5.03
N ILE A 162 -0.68 5.68 3.77
CA ILE A 162 0.27 5.83 2.66
C ILE A 162 0.63 7.30 2.42
N ALA A 163 -0.35 8.20 2.41
CA ALA A 163 -0.12 9.62 2.16
C ALA A 163 0.72 10.25 3.27
N LEU A 164 0.39 9.99 4.55
CA LEU A 164 1.16 10.45 5.70
C LEU A 164 2.60 9.92 5.65
N GLY A 165 2.75 8.62 5.45
CA GLY A 165 4.07 8.00 5.41
C GLY A 165 4.95 8.46 4.24
N SER A 166 4.38 9.04 3.20
CA SER A 166 5.12 9.55 2.05
C SER A 166 5.70 10.95 2.25
N CYS A 167 5.30 11.66 3.34
CA CYS A 167 5.75 13.03 3.59
C CYS A 167 7.26 13.16 3.81
N THR A 168 7.91 12.14 4.36
CA THR A 168 9.29 12.27 4.82
C THR A 168 10.32 11.67 3.87
N GLY A 169 9.95 10.67 3.06
CA GLY A 169 10.89 9.92 2.22
C GLY A 169 11.82 8.98 2.99
N GLU A 170 11.70 8.92 4.31
CA GLU A 170 12.52 8.07 5.18
C GLU A 170 11.86 6.69 5.39
N ALA A 171 12.66 5.69 5.78
CA ALA A 171 12.14 4.40 6.21
C ALA A 171 11.48 4.54 7.59
N ILE A 172 10.15 4.47 7.62
CA ILE A 172 9.35 4.68 8.82
C ILE A 172 8.29 3.59 8.97
N MET A 173 7.85 3.36 10.20
CA MET A 173 6.71 2.49 10.51
C MET A 173 5.62 3.26 11.24
N THR A 174 4.38 2.98 10.90
CA THR A 174 3.20 3.51 11.57
C THR A 174 3.10 2.91 12.96
N ALA A 175 3.16 3.75 13.99
CA ALA A 175 3.00 3.36 15.39
C ALA A 175 1.58 3.65 15.90
N ASN A 176 0.97 4.73 15.42
CA ASN A 176 -0.41 5.08 15.75
C ASN A 176 -1.02 5.84 14.57
N LEU A 177 -2.28 5.57 14.29
CA LEU A 177 -3.08 6.28 13.30
C LEU A 177 -4.45 6.56 13.90
N ASN A 178 -4.81 7.83 14.01
CA ASN A 178 -6.10 8.29 14.50
C ASN A 178 -6.84 8.97 13.35
N ILE A 179 -8.04 8.50 13.02
CA ILE A 179 -8.84 9.00 11.90
C ILE A 179 -10.23 9.41 12.38
N ASN A 180 -10.61 10.64 12.09
CA ASN A 180 -11.95 11.17 12.29
C ASN A 180 -12.69 11.18 10.95
N PHE A 181 -13.54 10.19 10.72
CA PHE A 181 -14.43 10.15 9.56
C PHE A 181 -15.59 11.14 9.78
N LYS A 182 -15.68 12.17 8.96
CA LYS A 182 -16.71 13.22 9.07
C LYS A 182 -17.89 12.97 8.14
N ARG A 183 -17.61 12.47 6.92
CA ARG A 183 -18.62 12.21 5.89
C ARG A 183 -18.25 10.98 5.07
N PRO A 184 -19.23 10.23 4.57
CA PRO A 184 -18.97 9.13 3.65
C PRO A 184 -18.44 9.66 2.31
N VAL A 185 -17.49 8.93 1.71
CA VAL A 185 -16.95 9.23 0.37
C VAL A 185 -17.75 8.42 -0.65
N PRO A 186 -18.33 9.04 -1.69
CA PRO A 186 -18.97 8.29 -2.76
C PRO A 186 -17.94 7.42 -3.50
N LEU A 187 -18.36 6.19 -3.84
CA LEU A 187 -17.51 5.26 -4.59
C LEU A 187 -17.17 5.84 -5.96
N CYS A 188 -15.99 5.56 -6.46
CA CYS A 188 -15.44 6.08 -7.73
C CYS A 188 -15.29 7.61 -7.80
N SER A 189 -15.54 8.35 -6.72
CA SER A 189 -15.20 9.78 -6.67
C SER A 189 -13.73 10.00 -6.40
N VAL A 190 -13.20 11.13 -6.86
CA VAL A 190 -11.84 11.56 -6.55
C VAL A 190 -11.82 12.34 -5.25
N VAL A 191 -10.85 12.03 -4.40
CA VAL A 191 -10.55 12.80 -3.20
C VAL A 191 -9.10 13.26 -3.20
N VAL A 192 -8.85 14.35 -2.51
CA VAL A 192 -7.52 14.94 -2.32
C VAL A 192 -7.13 14.76 -0.85
N ILE A 193 -6.03 14.05 -0.61
CA ILE A 193 -5.46 13.86 0.72
C ILE A 193 -4.25 14.78 0.83
N ASN A 194 -4.38 15.84 1.63
CA ASN A 194 -3.30 16.76 1.93
C ASN A 194 -2.65 16.36 3.24
N SER A 195 -1.37 16.06 3.23
CA SER A 195 -0.62 15.58 4.39
C SER A 195 0.61 16.46 4.65
N GLN A 196 0.98 16.59 5.92
CA GLN A 196 2.15 17.36 6.33
C GLN A 196 2.83 16.75 7.56
N LEU A 197 4.13 17.06 7.70
CA LEU A 197 4.88 16.78 8.92
C LEU A 197 4.70 17.96 9.88
N ASP A 198 4.04 17.71 11.02
CA ASP A 198 3.80 18.74 12.02
C ASP A 198 4.98 18.88 12.97
N LYS A 199 5.60 17.75 13.38
CA LYS A 199 6.68 17.73 14.38
C LYS A 199 7.58 16.53 14.22
N LEU A 200 8.88 16.74 14.48
CA LEU A 200 9.90 15.69 14.60
C LEU A 200 10.53 15.72 16.00
N GLU A 201 10.45 14.61 16.72
CA GLU A 201 11.06 14.45 18.05
C GLU A 201 11.95 13.20 18.05
N GLY A 202 13.25 13.36 17.86
CA GLY A 202 14.17 12.25 17.72
C GLY A 202 13.75 11.33 16.58
N ARG A 203 13.27 10.11 16.91
CA ARG A 203 12.77 9.14 15.94
C ARG A 203 11.25 9.22 15.69
N LYS A 204 10.54 10.06 16.45
CA LYS A 204 9.08 10.17 16.36
C LYS A 204 8.69 11.27 15.39
N LEU A 205 7.88 10.93 14.42
CA LEU A 205 7.32 11.86 13.45
C LEU A 205 5.81 11.98 13.72
N PHE A 206 5.35 13.18 13.95
CA PHE A 206 3.94 13.52 14.10
C PHE A 206 3.47 14.16 12.81
N LEU A 207 2.48 13.54 12.18
CA LEU A 207 1.95 13.97 10.91
C LEU A 207 0.44 14.16 11.01
N SER A 208 -0.08 15.07 10.19
CA SER A 208 -1.52 15.26 10.03
C SER A 208 -1.93 15.28 8.57
N CYS A 209 -3.20 14.98 8.32
CA CYS A 209 -3.79 15.15 7.00
C CYS A 209 -5.27 15.50 7.06
N ASN A 210 -5.77 16.01 5.96
CA ASN A 210 -7.19 16.13 5.68
C ASN A 210 -7.51 15.51 4.31
N VAL A 211 -8.72 14.97 4.21
CA VAL A 211 -9.28 14.38 2.99
C VAL A 211 -10.44 15.23 2.53
N ARG A 212 -10.34 15.78 1.33
CA ARG A 212 -11.35 16.70 0.79
C ARG A 212 -11.83 16.28 -0.59
N SER A 213 -12.99 16.84 -0.99
CA SER A 213 -13.45 16.80 -2.38
C SER A 213 -12.52 17.60 -3.29
N VAL A 214 -12.64 17.37 -4.61
CA VAL A 214 -11.86 18.07 -5.65
C VAL A 214 -12.02 19.58 -5.58
N ASP A 215 -13.22 20.07 -5.26
CA ASP A 215 -13.54 21.49 -5.11
C ASP A 215 -13.23 22.07 -3.71
N GLU A 216 -12.58 21.25 -2.85
CA GLU A 216 -12.18 21.53 -1.47
C GLU A 216 -13.32 21.87 -0.49
N LYS A 217 -14.59 21.88 -0.94
CA LYS A 217 -15.72 22.29 -0.11
C LYS A 217 -16.12 21.23 0.92
N THR A 218 -15.97 19.96 0.58
CA THR A 218 -16.36 18.86 1.46
C THR A 218 -15.16 18.27 2.18
N LEU A 219 -15.18 18.32 3.50
CA LEU A 219 -14.23 17.60 4.36
C LEU A 219 -14.80 16.20 4.66
N TYR A 220 -14.11 15.17 4.19
CA TYR A 220 -14.49 13.76 4.42
C TYR A 220 -13.86 13.19 5.68
N SER A 221 -12.58 13.45 5.89
CA SER A 221 -11.84 12.92 7.04
C SER A 221 -10.69 13.85 7.44
N GLU A 222 -10.32 13.78 8.72
CA GLU A 222 -9.08 14.34 9.26
C GLU A 222 -8.34 13.22 9.99
N ALA A 223 -7.02 13.22 9.92
CA ALA A 223 -6.24 12.23 10.63
C ALA A 223 -4.94 12.80 11.18
N THR A 224 -4.46 12.14 12.24
CA THR A 224 -3.12 12.33 12.79
C THR A 224 -2.42 10.99 12.87
N GLY A 225 -1.12 10.97 12.65
CA GLY A 225 -0.30 9.77 12.71
C GLY A 225 0.98 9.98 13.50
N LEU A 226 1.35 8.99 14.30
CA LEU A 226 2.68 8.84 14.87
C LEU A 226 3.44 7.77 14.09
N PHE A 227 4.55 8.14 13.52
CA PHE A 227 5.45 7.25 12.80
C PHE A 227 6.82 7.22 13.49
N ILE A 228 7.51 6.10 13.38
CA ILE A 228 8.82 5.90 13.99
C ILE A 228 9.85 5.65 12.90
N LYS A 229 10.93 6.45 12.89
CA LYS A 229 12.09 6.18 12.03
C LYS A 229 12.69 4.83 12.37
N LEU A 230 12.90 4.01 11.37
CA LEU A 230 13.60 2.75 11.51
C LEU A 230 15.10 3.01 11.64
N ASN A 231 15.74 2.31 12.57
CA ASN A 231 17.17 2.42 12.79
C ASN A 231 17.87 1.25 12.08
N PRO A 232 18.70 1.49 11.06
CA PRO A 232 19.33 0.40 10.32
C PRO A 232 20.28 -0.45 11.19
N GLU A 233 20.80 0.11 12.31
CA GLU A 233 21.79 -0.56 13.15
C GLU A 233 21.21 -1.46 14.24
N LYS A 234 19.92 -1.36 14.57
CA LYS A 234 19.27 -2.23 15.57
C LYS A 234 18.45 -3.30 14.88
N ARG A 235 19.12 -4.34 14.39
CA ARG A 235 18.45 -5.63 14.17
C ARG A 235 18.05 -6.16 15.56
N SER A 236 16.76 -6.39 15.77
CA SER A 236 16.28 -7.17 16.91
C SER A 236 16.94 -8.55 16.86
N THR A 237 17.79 -8.83 17.84
CA THR A 237 18.22 -10.18 18.23
C THR A 237 17.01 -11.00 18.63
#